data_83da681e443a8311b7ea9f987848b1d3
#
_entry.id   83da681e443a8311b7ea9f987848b1d3
#
_cell.length_a   1.000
_cell.length_b   1.000
_cell.length_c   1.000
_cell.angle_alpha   90.00
_cell.angle_beta   90.00
_cell.angle_gamma   90.00
#
_symmetry.space_group_name_H-M   'P 1'
#
loop_
_entity.id
_entity.type
_entity.pdbx_description
1 polymer ?
#
loop_
_entity_poly.entity_id
_entity_poly.type
_entity_poly.pdbx_seq_one_letter_code
_entity_poly.pdbx_strand_id
1 'polypeptide(L)'
;MKDSKGRGVIRLGDKTSHGGKVISACSDFKVLNKAVALQGDKVVCPKCKGTFPIQPRKGDRTHNGKLVAYDGDKAACGAKLLSSI
;
A
#
# COMPACT_ATOMS: atom_id res chain seq x y z
N MET A 1 8.26 -9.69 -0.33
CA MET A 1 7.42 -10.32 -1.37
C MET A 1 7.24 -9.34 -2.53
N LYS A 2 7.29 -9.83 -3.74
CA LYS A 2 7.19 -8.99 -4.94
C LYS A 2 6.15 -9.56 -5.90
N ASP A 3 5.62 -8.70 -6.77
CA ASP A 3 4.70 -9.16 -7.81
C ASP A 3 5.49 -9.74 -9.00
N SER A 4 4.76 -10.13 -10.07
CA SER A 4 5.37 -10.72 -11.26
C SER A 4 6.30 -9.76 -12.00
N LYS A 5 6.18 -8.46 -11.75
CA LYS A 5 7.01 -7.42 -12.36
C LYS A 5 8.17 -6.99 -11.47
N GLY A 6 8.38 -7.68 -10.35
CA GLY A 6 9.46 -7.37 -9.42
C GLY A 6 9.19 -6.20 -8.49
N ARG A 7 7.95 -5.71 -8.42
CA ARG A 7 7.59 -4.62 -7.52
C ARG A 7 7.43 -5.15 -6.10
N GLY A 8 7.99 -4.42 -5.13
CA GLY A 8 7.86 -4.80 -3.73
C GLY A 8 6.45 -4.55 -3.21
N VAL A 9 6.02 -5.38 -2.25
CA VAL A 9 4.72 -5.21 -1.60
C VAL A 9 4.73 -4.00 -0.67
N ILE A 10 3.59 -3.31 -0.57
CA ILE A 10 3.43 -2.18 0.35
C ILE A 10 3.06 -2.72 1.73
N ARG A 11 3.73 -2.22 2.75
CA ARG A 11 3.56 -2.66 4.13
C ARG A 11 3.24 -1.47 5.03
N LEU A 12 2.75 -1.76 6.24
CA LEU A 12 2.47 -0.73 7.23
C LEU A 12 3.72 0.12 7.47
N GLY A 13 3.55 1.44 7.42
CA GLY A 13 4.63 2.39 7.60
C GLY A 13 5.38 2.75 6.33
N ASP A 14 5.10 2.11 5.19
CA ASP A 14 5.70 2.48 3.92
C ASP A 14 5.26 3.89 3.52
N LYS A 15 6.13 4.59 2.82
CA LYS A 15 5.94 6.00 2.51
C LYS A 15 5.23 6.20 1.17
N THR A 16 4.72 7.41 0.97
CA THR A 16 4.12 7.81 -0.29
C THR A 16 4.92 8.94 -0.92
N SER A 17 4.70 9.18 -2.23
CA SER A 17 5.36 10.25 -2.96
C SER A 17 4.96 11.65 -2.47
N HIS A 18 3.88 11.76 -1.72
CA HIS A 18 3.42 13.04 -1.14
C HIS A 18 3.94 13.27 0.28
N GLY A 19 4.90 12.48 0.73
CA GLY A 19 5.45 12.61 2.08
C GLY A 19 4.61 11.97 3.17
N GLY A 20 3.58 11.23 2.79
CA GLY A 20 2.73 10.50 3.74
C GLY A 20 3.24 9.09 4.01
N LYS A 21 2.40 8.30 4.69
CA LYS A 21 2.74 6.92 5.00
C LYS A 21 1.49 6.07 5.15
N VAL A 22 1.66 4.76 5.02
CA VAL A 22 0.58 3.79 5.24
C VAL A 22 0.34 3.66 6.74
N ILE A 23 -0.90 3.87 7.17
CA ILE A 23 -1.29 3.85 8.58
C ILE A 23 -2.22 2.70 8.93
N SER A 24 -2.65 1.92 7.95
CA SER A 24 -3.53 0.78 8.14
C SER A 24 -3.11 -0.34 7.21
N ALA A 25 -3.15 -1.58 7.69
CA ALA A 25 -2.76 -2.73 6.90
C ALA A 25 -3.40 -4.00 7.47
N CYS A 26 -3.36 -5.09 6.70
CA CYS A 26 -3.95 -6.36 7.11
C CYS A 26 -3.03 -7.10 8.09
N SER A 27 -3.48 -7.27 9.32
CA SER A 27 -2.69 -7.96 10.34
C SER A 27 -2.56 -9.47 10.10
N ASP A 28 -3.42 -10.03 9.26
CA ASP A 28 -3.39 -11.46 8.95
C ASP A 28 -2.36 -11.82 7.89
N PHE A 29 -1.79 -10.83 7.23
CA PHE A 29 -0.84 -11.05 6.14
C PHE A 29 0.37 -10.17 6.37
N LYS A 30 1.49 -10.77 6.75
CA LYS A 30 2.73 -10.05 7.05
C LYS A 30 3.87 -10.49 6.15
N VAL A 31 4.72 -9.54 5.80
CA VAL A 31 5.98 -9.79 5.10
C VAL A 31 7.08 -9.13 5.90
N LEU A 32 8.09 -9.90 6.30
CA LEU A 32 9.22 -9.41 7.09
C LEU A 32 8.75 -8.69 8.37
N ASN A 33 7.77 -9.29 9.06
CA ASN A 33 7.22 -8.82 10.35
C ASN A 33 6.40 -7.51 10.25
N LYS A 34 6.03 -7.08 9.05
CA LYS A 34 5.14 -5.91 8.87
C LYS A 34 3.90 -6.32 8.11
N ALA A 35 2.76 -5.80 8.56
CA ALA A 35 1.48 -6.07 7.92
C ALA A 35 1.46 -5.53 6.50
N VAL A 36 0.89 -6.30 5.58
CA VAL A 36 0.79 -5.93 4.16
C VAL A 36 -0.45 -5.07 3.95
N ALA A 37 -0.29 -3.98 3.21
CA ALA A 37 -1.40 -3.10 2.87
C ALA A 37 -2.20 -3.68 1.72
N LEU A 38 -3.52 -3.62 1.85
CA LEU A 38 -4.46 -4.11 0.84
C LEU A 38 -5.33 -2.96 0.35
N GLN A 39 -6.11 -3.25 -0.70
CA GLN A 39 -7.11 -2.31 -1.20
C GLN A 39 -8.03 -1.86 -0.05
N GLY A 40 -8.21 -0.55 0.07
CA GLY A 40 -9.05 0.04 1.10
C GLY A 40 -8.32 0.38 2.39
N ASP A 41 -7.10 -0.10 2.57
CA ASP A 41 -6.27 0.35 3.71
C ASP A 41 -5.93 1.83 3.52
N LYS A 42 -5.62 2.51 4.63
CA LYS A 42 -5.50 3.96 4.62
C LYS A 42 -4.06 4.44 4.63
N VAL A 43 -3.83 5.55 3.95
CA VAL A 43 -2.57 6.29 4.04
C VAL A 43 -2.89 7.70 4.53
N VAL A 44 -1.99 8.28 5.31
CA VAL A 44 -2.06 9.69 5.64
C VAL A 44 -1.35 10.48 4.54
N CYS A 45 -1.94 11.60 4.14
CA CYS A 45 -1.35 12.44 3.10
C CYS A 45 -1.30 13.88 3.60
N PRO A 46 -0.13 14.37 4.06
CA PRO A 46 -0.04 15.75 4.53
C PRO A 46 -0.22 16.77 3.41
N LYS A 47 0.14 16.42 2.19
CA LYS A 47 -0.04 17.30 1.04
C LYS A 47 -1.53 17.53 0.73
N CYS A 48 -2.35 16.49 0.85
CA CYS A 48 -3.79 16.57 0.60
C CYS A 48 -4.59 16.77 1.89
N LYS A 49 -3.91 16.81 3.04
CA LYS A 49 -4.48 17.07 4.37
C LYS A 49 -5.59 16.09 4.75
N GLY A 50 -5.26 14.81 4.81
CA GLY A 50 -6.23 13.82 5.22
C GLY A 50 -5.73 12.40 5.09
N THR A 51 -6.63 11.46 5.28
CA THR A 51 -6.37 10.04 5.05
C THR A 51 -7.16 9.57 3.84
N PHE A 52 -6.55 8.68 3.06
CA PHE A 52 -7.13 8.23 1.80
C PHE A 52 -6.94 6.74 1.64
N PRO A 53 -7.92 6.02 1.05
CA PRO A 53 -7.77 4.59 0.82
C PRO A 53 -6.77 4.30 -0.29
N ILE A 54 -6.11 3.16 -0.16
CA ILE A 54 -5.23 2.64 -1.20
C ILE A 54 -6.10 2.08 -2.33
N GLN A 55 -5.76 2.41 -3.57
CA GLN A 55 -6.48 1.96 -4.76
C GLN A 55 -5.51 1.27 -5.73
N PRO A 56 -5.19 -0.02 -5.52
CA PRO A 56 -4.35 -0.75 -6.47
C PRO A 56 -5.06 -0.86 -7.82
N ARG A 57 -4.29 -0.69 -8.89
CA ARG A 57 -4.86 -0.75 -10.24
C ARG A 57 -5.18 -2.15 -10.69
N LYS A 58 -4.17 -2.99 -10.66
CA LYS A 58 -4.22 -4.40 -10.99
C LYS A 58 -3.31 -5.12 -10.04
N GLY A 59 -3.82 -6.12 -9.37
CA GLY A 59 -3.00 -6.94 -8.51
C GLY A 59 -2.83 -8.32 -9.11
N ASP A 60 -1.62 -8.86 -9.04
CA ASP A 60 -1.38 -10.26 -9.34
C ASP A 60 -1.86 -11.14 -8.19
N ARG A 61 -2.18 -10.53 -7.07
CA ARG A 61 -2.50 -11.25 -5.84
C ARG A 61 -3.61 -10.57 -5.07
N THR A 62 -4.50 -11.37 -4.53
CA THR A 62 -5.54 -10.91 -3.62
C THR A 62 -5.41 -11.63 -2.29
N HIS A 63 -5.94 -11.00 -1.24
CA HIS A 63 -6.02 -11.59 0.08
C HIS A 63 -7.37 -11.20 0.67
N ASN A 64 -8.18 -12.20 1.05
CA ASN A 64 -9.54 -12.01 1.54
C ASN A 64 -10.40 -11.18 0.56
N GLY A 65 -10.21 -11.40 -0.74
CA GLY A 65 -10.98 -10.71 -1.77
C GLY A 65 -10.52 -9.30 -2.07
N LYS A 66 -9.42 -8.82 -1.45
CA LYS A 66 -8.88 -7.49 -1.67
C LYS A 66 -7.55 -7.56 -2.40
N LEU A 67 -7.30 -6.64 -3.30
CA LEU A 67 -6.04 -6.57 -4.02
C LEU A 67 -4.90 -6.16 -3.08
N VAL A 68 -3.77 -6.84 -3.21
CA VAL A 68 -2.55 -6.48 -2.47
C VAL A 68 -1.91 -5.27 -3.14
N ALA A 69 -1.50 -4.28 -2.34
CA ALA A 69 -0.84 -3.08 -2.86
C ALA A 69 0.64 -3.34 -3.09
N TYR A 70 1.16 -2.84 -4.21
CA TYR A 70 2.55 -2.95 -4.60
C TYR A 70 3.16 -1.59 -4.87
N ASP A 71 4.48 -1.55 -4.94
CA ASP A 71 5.22 -0.33 -5.26
C ASP A 71 4.69 0.30 -6.54
N GLY A 72 4.41 1.60 -6.49
CA GLY A 72 3.85 2.32 -7.63
C GLY A 72 2.34 2.38 -7.68
N ASP A 73 1.64 1.59 -6.86
CA ASP A 73 0.19 1.73 -6.73
C ASP A 73 -0.14 3.05 -6.07
N LYS A 74 -1.37 3.53 -6.26
CA LYS A 74 -1.76 4.86 -5.80
C LYS A 74 -2.82 4.82 -4.71
N ALA A 75 -2.80 5.83 -3.85
CA ALA A 75 -3.92 6.13 -2.97
C ALA A 75 -4.94 7.00 -3.71
N ALA A 76 -6.12 7.16 -3.13
CA ALA A 76 -7.20 7.96 -3.74
C ALA A 76 -6.80 9.40 -4.00
N CYS A 77 -5.85 9.95 -3.24
CA CYS A 77 -5.37 11.32 -3.44
C CYS A 77 -4.34 11.45 -4.57
N GLY A 78 -4.00 10.36 -5.24
CA GLY A 78 -3.02 10.35 -6.31
C GLY A 78 -1.58 10.13 -5.87
N ALA A 79 -1.33 9.99 -4.58
CA ALA A 79 0.01 9.70 -4.07
C ALA A 79 0.43 8.29 -4.47
N LYS A 80 1.66 8.13 -4.93
CA LYS A 80 2.21 6.82 -5.23
C LYS A 80 2.75 6.17 -3.96
N LEU A 81 2.49 4.89 -3.82
CA LEU A 81 3.01 4.11 -2.71
C LEU A 81 4.42 3.65 -3.02
N LEU A 82 5.31 3.77 -2.04
CA LEU A 82 6.73 3.44 -2.20
C LEU A 82 7.05 2.28 -1.28
N SER A 83 7.44 1.14 -1.86
CA SER A 83 7.81 -0.03 -1.08
C SER A 83 9.17 0.17 -0.42
N SER A 84 9.31 -0.35 0.80
CA SER A 84 10.60 -0.35 1.52
C SER A 84 11.40 -1.64 1.27
N ILE A 85 10.88 -2.55 0.46
CA ILE A 85 11.58 -3.80 0.14
C ILE A 85 11.75 -4.02 -1.34
#